data_f94f65cb45415847d32c792950d92e65
#
_entry.id   f94f65cb45415847d32c792950d92e65
#
_cell.length_a   1.000
_cell.length_b   1.000
_cell.length_c   1.000
_cell.angle_alpha   90.00
_cell.angle_beta   90.00
_cell.angle_gamma   90.00
#
_symmetry.space_group_name_H-M   'P 1'
#
loop_
_entity.id
_entity.type
_entity.pdbx_description
1 polymer ?
#
loop_
_entity_poly.entity_id
_entity_poly.type
_entity_poly.pdbx_seq_one_letter_code
_entity_poly.pdbx_strand_id
1 'polypeptide(L)'
;MANTITYAKVFQKELDKQVLEGSTSGWMEENASQVIYNGGNEIKMPKMSLQGLGSYDRDAGYSGGAVTYSYESFALTQDRGRRFRIDAIDVDESGFGLAAANVAAEFQRTQVIPEIDAYRYSKLAAAAEIKDTYTPDKATVMSSLLAQLGEVRDITGDEGDVVIVMSRPVYDKLMLSGEISYAVESTQFKQGELEFTVKSINGVPVIPVPSARMKSEYDFKTDSAGGFAAKSSAKDINWII
;
A
#
# COMPACT_ATOMS: atom_id res chain seq x y z
N MET A 1 -40.30 7.01 5.32
CA MET A 1 -38.97 6.60 5.85
C MET A 1 -38.02 6.10 4.73
N ALA A 2 -37.96 6.80 3.61
CA ALA A 2 -37.13 6.40 2.46
C ALA A 2 -35.73 7.06 2.44
N ASN A 3 -35.47 8.05 3.28
CA ASN A 3 -34.25 8.86 3.20
C ASN A 3 -33.02 8.29 3.94
N THR A 4 -33.18 7.35 4.84
CA THR A 4 -32.10 6.83 5.68
C THR A 4 -31.04 6.04 4.89
N ILE A 5 -31.46 5.31 3.87
CA ILE A 5 -30.55 4.47 3.04
C ILE A 5 -29.70 5.33 2.09
N THR A 6 -30.27 6.41 1.57
CA THR A 6 -29.55 7.33 0.64
C THR A 6 -28.44 8.09 1.38
N TYR A 7 -28.70 8.56 2.59
CA TYR A 7 -27.70 9.25 3.41
C TYR A 7 -26.56 8.31 3.83
N ALA A 8 -26.85 7.08 4.21
CA ALA A 8 -25.84 6.09 4.58
C ALA A 8 -24.86 5.78 3.42
N LYS A 9 -25.39 5.65 2.18
CA LYS A 9 -24.56 5.41 0.98
C LYS A 9 -23.67 6.59 0.61
N VAL A 10 -24.19 7.82 0.75
CA VAL A 10 -23.39 9.04 0.51
C VAL A 10 -22.29 9.15 1.54
N PHE A 11 -22.61 8.96 2.82
CA PHE A 11 -21.65 9.01 3.91
C PHE A 11 -20.53 7.96 3.77
N GLN A 12 -20.85 6.74 3.36
CA GLN A 12 -19.86 5.71 3.11
C GLN A 12 -18.88 6.10 2.01
N LYS A 13 -19.36 6.66 0.90
CA LYS A 13 -18.50 7.13 -0.20
C LYS A 13 -17.51 8.22 0.23
N GLU A 14 -17.96 9.16 1.06
CA GLU A 14 -17.09 10.20 1.58
C GLU A 14 -16.01 9.64 2.53
N LEU A 15 -16.35 8.64 3.34
CA LEU A 15 -15.41 7.94 4.19
C LEU A 15 -14.38 7.14 3.38
N ASP A 16 -14.81 6.42 2.35
CA ASP A 16 -13.92 5.66 1.46
C ASP A 16 -12.95 6.59 0.73
N LYS A 17 -13.44 7.74 0.25
CA LYS A 17 -12.61 8.78 -0.35
C LYS A 17 -11.57 9.33 0.63
N GLN A 18 -11.95 9.57 1.88
CA GLN A 18 -11.01 10.03 2.91
C GLN A 18 -9.90 9.01 3.20
N VAL A 19 -10.21 7.70 3.14
CA VAL A 19 -9.19 6.65 3.27
C VAL A 19 -8.20 6.71 2.12
N LEU A 20 -8.68 6.85 0.89
CA LEU A 20 -7.82 6.98 -0.29
C LEU A 20 -6.92 8.23 -0.22
N GLU A 21 -7.48 9.38 0.16
CA GLU A 21 -6.74 10.64 0.27
C GLU A 21 -5.68 10.62 1.40
N GLY A 22 -5.97 9.96 2.51
CA GLY A 22 -5.09 9.93 3.69
C GLY A 22 -4.08 8.76 3.71
N SER A 23 -4.33 7.72 2.92
CA SER A 23 -3.48 6.53 2.84
C SER A 23 -2.29 6.75 1.90
N THR A 24 -1.11 6.34 2.33
CA THR A 24 0.08 6.31 1.46
C THR A 24 0.18 5.02 0.64
N SER A 25 -0.67 4.04 0.92
CA SER A 25 -0.74 2.73 0.26
C SER A 25 -1.95 2.55 -0.66
N GLY A 26 -2.73 3.60 -0.91
CA GLY A 26 -3.95 3.54 -1.71
C GLY A 26 -3.73 3.13 -3.17
N TRP A 27 -2.55 3.39 -3.73
CA TRP A 27 -2.16 2.96 -5.07
C TRP A 27 -2.21 1.44 -5.27
N MET A 28 -2.12 0.65 -4.20
CA MET A 28 -2.22 -0.82 -4.26
C MET A 28 -3.62 -1.32 -4.61
N GLU A 29 -4.63 -0.45 -4.62
CA GLU A 29 -6.03 -0.81 -4.88
C GLU A 29 -6.42 -0.74 -6.37
N GLU A 30 -5.56 -0.24 -7.25
CA GLU A 30 -5.89 -0.01 -8.66
C GLU A 30 -6.32 -1.28 -9.41
N ASN A 31 -5.76 -2.43 -9.06
CA ASN A 31 -6.07 -3.72 -9.69
C ASN A 31 -7.10 -4.59 -8.93
N ALA A 32 -7.81 -4.02 -7.96
CA ALA A 32 -8.81 -4.75 -7.16
C ALA A 32 -9.95 -5.36 -8.00
N SER A 33 -10.23 -4.82 -9.19
CA SER A 33 -11.25 -5.33 -10.11
C SER A 33 -10.94 -6.72 -10.70
N GLN A 34 -9.69 -7.16 -10.67
CA GLN A 34 -9.27 -8.48 -11.17
C GLN A 34 -9.47 -9.60 -10.13
N VAL A 35 -9.82 -9.22 -8.91
CA VAL A 35 -9.96 -10.15 -7.79
C VAL A 35 -11.39 -10.66 -7.72
N ILE A 36 -11.55 -11.98 -7.61
CA ILE A 36 -12.86 -12.62 -7.42
C ILE A 36 -13.11 -12.79 -5.92
N TYR A 37 -14.10 -12.07 -5.39
CA TYR A 37 -14.55 -12.17 -4.01
C TYR A 37 -15.97 -12.73 -3.95
N ASN A 38 -16.13 -13.89 -3.33
CA ASN A 38 -17.40 -14.60 -3.26
C ASN A 38 -18.12 -14.48 -1.89
N GLY A 39 -17.74 -13.45 -1.10
CA GLY A 39 -18.38 -13.20 0.21
C GLY A 39 -17.90 -14.08 1.36
N GLY A 40 -16.81 -14.83 1.21
CA GLY A 40 -16.15 -15.61 2.26
C GLY A 40 -14.87 -14.93 2.78
N ASN A 41 -14.08 -15.69 3.54
CA ASN A 41 -12.77 -15.23 4.04
C ASN A 41 -11.64 -15.44 3.03
N GLU A 42 -11.95 -15.72 1.77
CA GLU A 42 -10.97 -16.01 0.74
C GLU A 42 -11.17 -15.13 -0.49
N ILE A 43 -10.06 -14.72 -1.06
CA ILE A 43 -9.98 -14.03 -2.35
C ILE A 43 -9.31 -14.98 -3.33
N LYS A 44 -9.82 -15.07 -4.56
CA LYS A 44 -9.24 -15.88 -5.63
C LYS A 44 -8.68 -15.00 -6.73
N MET A 45 -7.42 -15.21 -7.06
CA MET A 45 -6.75 -14.56 -8.18
C MET A 45 -6.48 -15.56 -9.29
N PRO A 46 -6.82 -15.25 -10.56
CA PRO A 46 -6.50 -16.12 -11.68
C PRO A 46 -4.99 -16.09 -11.94
N LYS A 47 -4.42 -17.28 -12.19
CA LYS A 47 -3.01 -17.46 -12.57
C LYS A 47 -2.94 -18.26 -13.85
N MET A 48 -2.26 -17.72 -14.85
CA MET A 48 -2.02 -18.39 -16.12
C MET A 48 -0.53 -18.63 -16.29
N SER A 49 -0.18 -19.84 -16.71
CA SER A 49 1.18 -20.21 -17.08
C SER A 49 1.18 -20.78 -18.49
N LEU A 50 2.11 -20.31 -19.29
CA LEU A 50 2.30 -20.71 -20.69
C LEU A 50 3.65 -21.38 -20.84
N GLN A 51 3.69 -22.40 -21.69
CA GLN A 51 4.95 -23.02 -22.07
C GLN A 51 5.71 -22.11 -23.06
N GLY A 52 7.02 -22.03 -22.91
CA GLY A 52 7.88 -21.23 -23.78
C GLY A 52 7.91 -21.73 -25.23
N LEU A 53 8.62 -21.00 -26.09
CA LEU A 53 8.77 -21.34 -27.49
C LEU A 53 9.51 -22.70 -27.66
N GLY A 54 8.98 -23.54 -28.55
CA GLY A 54 9.63 -24.78 -28.97
C GLY A 54 10.30 -24.64 -30.35
N SER A 55 11.12 -25.61 -30.72
CA SER A 55 11.73 -25.66 -32.04
C SER A 55 10.66 -25.85 -33.12
N TYR A 56 10.80 -25.14 -34.21
CA TYR A 56 10.02 -25.37 -35.44
C TYR A 56 10.65 -26.47 -36.26
N ASP A 57 9.86 -27.45 -36.64
CA ASP A 57 10.26 -28.50 -37.61
C ASP A 57 9.54 -28.23 -38.94
N ARG A 58 10.29 -28.35 -40.04
CA ARG A 58 9.79 -28.06 -41.38
C ARG A 58 8.72 -29.04 -41.84
N ASP A 59 8.81 -30.29 -41.39
CA ASP A 59 7.90 -31.37 -41.79
C ASP A 59 6.78 -31.57 -40.76
N ALA A 60 7.07 -31.43 -39.47
CA ALA A 60 6.13 -31.63 -38.37
C ALA A 60 5.43 -30.33 -37.90
N GLY A 61 5.95 -29.15 -38.30
CA GLY A 61 5.37 -27.84 -37.92
C GLY A 61 5.78 -27.38 -36.52
N TYR A 62 4.88 -26.68 -35.83
CA TYR A 62 5.09 -26.19 -34.49
C TYR A 62 4.84 -27.28 -33.44
N SER A 63 5.69 -27.33 -32.41
CA SER A 63 5.46 -28.18 -31.25
C SER A 63 4.26 -27.71 -30.47
N GLY A 64 3.43 -28.64 -29.99
CA GLY A 64 2.28 -28.29 -29.12
C GLY A 64 2.73 -27.67 -27.78
N GLY A 65 2.10 -26.60 -27.37
CA GLY A 65 2.37 -25.98 -26.10
C GLY A 65 1.20 -26.22 -25.09
N ALA A 66 1.52 -26.28 -23.80
CA ALA A 66 0.53 -26.39 -22.75
C ALA A 66 0.20 -25.02 -22.16
N VAL A 67 -1.10 -24.79 -21.88
CA VAL A 67 -1.61 -23.64 -21.14
C VAL A 67 -2.18 -24.17 -19.81
N THR A 68 -1.67 -23.67 -18.70
CA THR A 68 -2.21 -23.98 -17.38
C THR A 68 -2.92 -22.76 -16.83
N TYR A 69 -4.20 -22.90 -16.49
CA TYR A 69 -5.02 -21.87 -15.85
C TYR A 69 -5.50 -22.39 -14.51
N SER A 70 -5.16 -21.66 -13.47
CA SER A 70 -5.50 -22.02 -12.08
C SER A 70 -5.88 -20.79 -11.28
N TYR A 71 -6.50 -21.00 -10.11
CA TYR A 71 -6.80 -19.93 -9.15
C TYR A 71 -5.92 -20.11 -7.93
N GLU A 72 -5.26 -19.03 -7.54
CA GLU A 72 -4.56 -18.94 -6.26
C GLU A 72 -5.48 -18.31 -5.23
N SER A 73 -5.63 -18.96 -4.06
CA SER A 73 -6.52 -18.50 -3.00
C SER A 73 -5.72 -17.82 -1.90
N PHE A 74 -6.14 -16.62 -1.51
CA PHE A 74 -5.57 -15.87 -0.40
C PHE A 74 -6.60 -15.69 0.69
N ALA A 75 -6.26 -16.07 1.92
CA ALA A 75 -7.12 -15.90 3.08
C ALA A 75 -7.08 -14.44 3.58
N LEU A 76 -8.26 -13.88 3.85
CA LEU A 76 -8.40 -12.60 4.53
C LEU A 76 -8.16 -12.81 6.04
N THR A 77 -7.09 -12.23 6.57
CA THR A 77 -6.65 -12.45 7.96
C THR A 77 -7.04 -11.33 8.91
N GLN A 78 -7.58 -10.22 8.41
CA GLN A 78 -7.95 -9.05 9.21
C GLN A 78 -9.44 -8.76 9.05
N ASP A 79 -10.18 -8.85 10.16
CA ASP A 79 -11.57 -8.42 10.29
C ASP A 79 -11.67 -7.63 11.58
N ARG A 80 -11.55 -6.31 11.48
CA ARG A 80 -11.41 -5.42 12.63
C ARG A 80 -12.34 -4.23 12.51
N GLY A 81 -12.97 -3.86 13.62
CA GLY A 81 -13.86 -2.72 13.70
C GLY A 81 -14.06 -2.25 15.12
N ARG A 82 -14.58 -1.04 15.28
CA ARG A 82 -14.97 -0.51 16.57
C ARG A 82 -16.34 0.17 16.48
N ARG A 83 -17.15 -0.01 17.50
CA ARG A 83 -18.45 0.63 17.61
C ARG A 83 -18.38 1.75 18.64
N PHE A 84 -18.79 2.94 18.24
CA PHE A 84 -18.99 4.09 19.13
C PHE A 84 -20.48 4.27 19.41
N ARG A 85 -20.80 4.62 20.64
CA ARG A 85 -22.14 5.05 21.05
C ARG A 85 -22.01 6.49 21.52
N ILE A 86 -22.82 7.37 20.98
CA ILE A 86 -22.83 8.80 21.28
C ILE A 86 -24.25 9.15 21.67
N ASP A 87 -24.43 9.80 22.81
CA ASP A 87 -25.73 10.30 23.26
C ASP A 87 -26.04 11.65 22.59
N ALA A 88 -27.32 11.91 22.35
CA ALA A 88 -27.76 13.19 21.77
C ALA A 88 -27.47 14.38 22.69
N ILE A 89 -27.49 14.19 24.00
CA ILE A 89 -27.17 15.22 25.00
C ILE A 89 -25.68 15.59 24.89
N ASP A 90 -24.80 14.60 24.78
CA ASP A 90 -23.34 14.83 24.59
C ASP A 90 -23.02 15.61 23.32
N VAL A 91 -23.80 15.37 22.25
CA VAL A 91 -23.65 16.11 20.98
C VAL A 91 -24.00 17.61 21.18
N ASP A 92 -25.08 17.89 21.84
CA ASP A 92 -25.54 19.30 22.13
C ASP A 92 -24.55 20.01 23.06
N GLU A 93 -24.13 19.37 24.15
CA GLU A 93 -23.19 19.94 25.11
C GLU A 93 -21.80 20.19 24.51
N SER A 94 -21.38 19.36 23.56
CA SER A 94 -20.10 19.53 22.83
C SER A 94 -20.14 20.55 21.69
N GLY A 95 -21.27 21.26 21.49
CA GLY A 95 -21.46 22.18 20.37
C GLY A 95 -21.37 21.47 19.01
N PHE A 96 -21.96 20.28 18.89
CA PHE A 96 -21.95 19.40 17.73
C PHE A 96 -20.57 18.82 17.37
N GLY A 97 -19.53 19.01 18.19
CA GLY A 97 -18.21 18.43 17.99
C GLY A 97 -18.21 16.89 17.98
N LEU A 98 -19.10 16.26 18.77
CA LEU A 98 -19.28 14.81 18.85
C LEU A 98 -20.31 14.27 17.83
N ALA A 99 -20.65 15.04 16.79
CA ALA A 99 -21.49 14.50 15.73
C ALA A 99 -20.87 13.21 15.14
N ALA A 100 -21.70 12.21 14.85
CA ALA A 100 -21.25 10.89 14.39
C ALA A 100 -20.31 10.98 13.17
N ALA A 101 -20.54 11.95 12.27
CA ALA A 101 -19.68 12.17 11.11
C ALA A 101 -18.26 12.62 11.52
N ASN A 102 -18.15 13.55 12.46
CA ASN A 102 -16.85 14.04 12.93
C ASN A 102 -16.06 12.95 13.65
N VAL A 103 -16.73 12.16 14.49
CA VAL A 103 -16.11 11.04 15.22
C VAL A 103 -15.62 9.96 14.22
N ALA A 104 -16.43 9.63 13.21
CA ALA A 104 -16.05 8.65 12.21
C ALA A 104 -14.87 9.15 11.36
N ALA A 105 -14.88 10.40 10.90
CA ALA A 105 -13.80 11.00 10.14
C ALA A 105 -12.48 11.03 10.93
N GLU A 106 -12.54 11.44 12.20
CA GLU A 106 -11.35 11.46 13.06
C GLU A 106 -10.83 10.05 13.37
N PHE A 107 -11.72 9.09 13.59
CA PHE A 107 -11.35 7.70 13.79
C PHE A 107 -10.64 7.12 12.55
N GLN A 108 -11.16 7.38 11.35
CA GLN A 108 -10.50 6.97 10.13
C GLN A 108 -9.10 7.57 10.00
N ARG A 109 -8.99 8.88 10.18
CA ARG A 109 -7.72 9.61 10.03
C ARG A 109 -6.66 9.14 11.02
N THR A 110 -7.03 8.88 12.27
CA THR A 110 -6.08 8.62 13.36
C THR A 110 -5.82 7.15 13.63
N GLN A 111 -6.75 6.27 13.30
CA GLN A 111 -6.66 4.84 13.62
C GLN A 111 -6.68 3.96 12.37
N VAL A 112 -7.68 4.09 11.50
CA VAL A 112 -7.89 3.16 10.39
C VAL A 112 -6.80 3.30 9.34
N ILE A 113 -6.56 4.51 8.85
CA ILE A 113 -5.57 4.78 7.81
C ILE A 113 -4.15 4.35 8.21
N PRO A 114 -3.63 4.74 9.41
CA PRO A 114 -2.32 4.29 9.84
C PRO A 114 -2.20 2.77 10.02
N GLU A 115 -3.27 2.10 10.45
CA GLU A 115 -3.29 0.65 10.63
C GLU A 115 -3.27 -0.08 9.29
N ILE A 116 -4.04 0.39 8.30
CA ILE A 116 -4.04 -0.16 6.94
C ILE A 116 -2.66 -0.05 6.31
N ASP A 117 -2.06 1.14 6.34
CA ASP A 117 -0.72 1.36 5.79
C ASP A 117 0.33 0.46 6.47
N ALA A 118 0.33 0.40 7.80
CA ALA A 118 1.25 -0.42 8.57
C ALA A 118 1.10 -1.93 8.23
N TYR A 119 -0.13 -2.40 8.09
CA TYR A 119 -0.40 -3.77 7.67
C TYR A 119 0.12 -4.07 6.27
N ARG A 120 -0.23 -3.22 5.28
CA ARG A 120 0.19 -3.38 3.89
C ARG A 120 1.69 -3.39 3.74
N TYR A 121 2.40 -2.40 4.30
CA TYR A 121 3.85 -2.32 4.19
C TYR A 121 4.57 -3.46 4.92
N SER A 122 4.08 -3.91 6.07
CA SER A 122 4.65 -5.07 6.75
C SER A 122 4.49 -6.36 5.95
N LYS A 123 3.36 -6.53 5.26
CA LYS A 123 3.12 -7.68 4.37
C LYS A 123 3.99 -7.63 3.12
N LEU A 124 4.13 -6.46 2.48
CA LEU A 124 5.04 -6.30 1.35
C LEU A 124 6.49 -6.62 1.73
N ALA A 125 6.98 -6.07 2.85
CA ALA A 125 8.32 -6.36 3.33
C ALA A 125 8.53 -7.85 3.68
N ALA A 126 7.49 -8.53 4.16
CA ALA A 126 7.54 -9.97 4.41
C ALA A 126 7.61 -10.78 3.11
N ALA A 127 6.88 -10.35 2.08
CA ALA A 127 6.79 -11.00 0.77
C ALA A 127 7.95 -10.66 -0.18
N ALA A 128 8.75 -9.62 0.11
CA ALA A 128 9.84 -9.21 -0.76
C ALA A 128 10.84 -10.36 -0.97
N GLU A 129 11.21 -10.60 -2.23
CA GLU A 129 12.20 -11.62 -2.63
C GLU A 129 13.63 -11.14 -2.34
N ILE A 130 13.92 -9.89 -2.69
CA ILE A 130 15.21 -9.25 -2.43
C ILE A 130 15.12 -8.52 -1.10
N LYS A 131 15.94 -8.92 -0.14
CA LYS A 131 16.00 -8.31 1.21
C LYS A 131 17.45 -8.00 1.54
N ASP A 132 17.74 -6.72 1.68
CA ASP A 132 19.05 -6.26 2.10
C ASP A 132 18.97 -5.55 3.45
N THR A 133 20.06 -5.62 4.22
CA THR A 133 20.23 -4.88 5.48
C THR A 133 21.12 -3.68 5.24
N TYR A 134 20.53 -2.50 5.22
CA TYR A 134 21.23 -1.26 5.00
C TYR A 134 20.97 -0.27 6.13
N THR A 135 22.02 0.34 6.66
CA THR A 135 21.90 1.46 7.60
C THR A 135 21.99 2.76 6.82
N PRO A 136 20.91 3.53 6.72
CA PRO A 136 20.88 4.72 5.89
C PRO A 136 21.87 5.79 6.36
N ASP A 137 22.71 6.25 5.43
CA ASP A 137 23.61 7.40 5.60
C ASP A 137 23.42 8.36 4.42
N LYS A 138 23.57 9.67 4.69
CA LYS A 138 23.38 10.71 3.66
C LYS A 138 24.35 10.60 2.47
N ALA A 139 25.53 10.01 2.69
CA ALA A 139 26.56 9.89 1.65
C ALA A 139 26.33 8.68 0.73
N THR A 140 25.57 7.67 1.19
CA THR A 140 25.43 6.40 0.47
C THR A 140 23.98 6.06 0.12
N VAL A 141 23.01 6.80 0.64
CA VAL A 141 21.57 6.50 0.45
C VAL A 141 21.17 6.52 -1.03
N MET A 142 21.65 7.48 -1.82
CA MET A 142 21.32 7.58 -3.23
C MET A 142 21.94 6.43 -4.02
N SER A 143 23.22 6.15 -3.83
CA SER A 143 23.93 5.06 -4.53
C SER A 143 23.34 3.69 -4.19
N SER A 144 23.00 3.44 -2.92
CA SER A 144 22.35 2.19 -2.51
C SER A 144 20.95 2.04 -3.11
N LEU A 145 20.16 3.11 -3.11
CA LEU A 145 18.82 3.09 -3.72
C LEU A 145 18.88 2.84 -5.23
N LEU A 146 19.79 3.51 -5.94
CA LEU A 146 19.96 3.32 -7.39
C LEU A 146 20.46 1.92 -7.74
N ALA A 147 21.34 1.34 -6.93
CA ALA A 147 21.80 -0.04 -7.13
C ALA A 147 20.62 -1.03 -7.02
N GLN A 148 19.82 -0.93 -5.98
CA GLN A 148 18.66 -1.81 -5.79
C GLN A 148 17.56 -1.55 -6.83
N LEU A 149 17.34 -0.30 -7.24
CA LEU A 149 16.43 0.00 -8.36
C LEU A 149 16.93 -0.63 -9.67
N GLY A 150 18.23 -0.66 -9.89
CA GLY A 150 18.85 -1.35 -11.01
C GLY A 150 18.58 -2.86 -11.00
N GLU A 151 18.71 -3.52 -9.84
CA GLU A 151 18.38 -4.94 -9.68
C GLU A 151 16.91 -5.24 -9.98
N VAL A 152 15.99 -4.39 -9.51
CA VAL A 152 14.56 -4.54 -9.81
C VAL A 152 14.30 -4.38 -11.31
N ARG A 153 14.88 -3.36 -11.95
CA ARG A 153 14.72 -3.12 -13.40
C ARG A 153 15.34 -4.21 -14.27
N ASP A 154 16.39 -4.86 -13.81
CA ASP A 154 16.98 -6.00 -14.51
C ASP A 154 16.01 -7.19 -14.60
N ILE A 155 15.10 -7.32 -13.62
CA ILE A 155 14.05 -8.34 -13.58
C ILE A 155 12.79 -7.90 -14.32
N THR A 156 12.32 -6.66 -14.10
CA THR A 156 11.04 -6.18 -14.62
C THR A 156 11.14 -5.54 -16.00
N GLY A 157 12.34 -5.15 -16.42
CA GLY A 157 12.55 -4.27 -17.57
C GLY A 157 12.29 -2.79 -17.24
N ASP A 158 12.73 -1.91 -18.13
CA ASP A 158 12.59 -0.46 -17.96
C ASP A 158 11.15 0.07 -18.12
N GLU A 159 10.26 -0.72 -18.72
CA GLU A 159 8.85 -0.36 -18.97
C GLU A 159 7.91 -0.71 -17.81
N GLY A 160 8.43 -1.34 -16.75
CA GLY A 160 7.62 -1.70 -15.57
C GLY A 160 7.22 -0.47 -14.75
N ASP A 161 5.94 -0.42 -14.34
CA ASP A 161 5.45 0.57 -13.38
C ASP A 161 6.04 0.28 -11.99
N VAL A 162 7.09 1.02 -11.64
CA VAL A 162 7.80 0.88 -10.36
C VAL A 162 7.49 2.08 -9.47
N VAL A 163 7.29 1.83 -8.19
CA VAL A 163 7.06 2.85 -7.16
C VAL A 163 8.04 2.63 -6.01
N ILE A 164 8.67 3.70 -5.53
CA ILE A 164 9.51 3.65 -4.34
C ILE A 164 8.73 4.19 -3.15
N VAL A 165 8.52 3.36 -2.16
CA VAL A 165 7.95 3.77 -0.87
C VAL A 165 9.09 3.87 0.14
N MET A 166 9.27 5.02 0.76
CA MET A 166 10.42 5.29 1.62
C MET A 166 10.01 5.85 2.98
N SER A 167 10.65 5.38 4.05
CA SER A 167 10.40 5.94 5.37
C SER A 167 10.89 7.39 5.47
N ARG A 168 10.14 8.25 6.17
CA ARG A 168 10.40 9.68 6.26
C ARG A 168 11.83 10.03 6.71
N PRO A 169 12.42 9.38 7.74
CA PRO A 169 13.79 9.67 8.14
C PRO A 169 14.84 9.38 7.07
N VAL A 170 14.60 8.36 6.23
CA VAL A 170 15.48 8.01 5.11
C VAL A 170 15.29 8.99 3.96
N TYR A 171 14.05 9.37 3.68
CA TYR A 171 13.74 10.41 2.70
C TYR A 171 14.43 11.74 3.04
N ASP A 172 14.44 12.15 4.31
CA ASP A 172 15.10 13.39 4.73
C ASP A 172 16.64 13.27 4.56
N LYS A 173 17.24 12.09 4.82
CA LYS A 173 18.66 11.84 4.53
C LYS A 173 18.96 11.87 3.02
N LEU A 174 18.07 11.32 2.22
CA LEU A 174 18.14 11.38 0.76
C LEU A 174 18.12 12.83 0.28
N MET A 175 17.23 13.67 0.81
CA MET A 175 17.15 15.09 0.48
C MET A 175 18.37 15.89 0.91
N LEU A 176 19.09 15.44 1.90
CA LEU A 176 20.35 16.04 2.37
C LEU A 176 21.59 15.49 1.64
N SER A 177 21.47 14.45 0.83
CA SER A 177 22.56 13.98 -0.02
C SER A 177 22.80 15.00 -1.12
N GLY A 178 24.02 15.50 -1.28
CA GLY A 178 24.36 16.53 -2.28
C GLY A 178 24.16 16.09 -3.74
N GLU A 179 23.82 14.82 -3.99
CA GLU A 179 23.64 14.20 -5.30
C GLU A 179 22.24 14.42 -5.89
N ILE A 180 21.31 14.97 -5.11
CA ILE A 180 19.90 15.15 -5.48
C ILE A 180 19.69 16.10 -6.67
N SER A 181 20.57 17.07 -6.86
CA SER A 181 20.37 18.15 -7.85
C SER A 181 20.20 17.65 -9.29
N TYR A 182 20.61 16.43 -9.58
CA TYR A 182 20.61 15.85 -10.93
C TYR A 182 19.60 14.73 -11.15
N ALA A 183 19.05 14.16 -10.10
CA ALA A 183 18.26 12.93 -10.20
C ALA A 183 16.80 13.06 -9.71
N VAL A 184 16.46 14.15 -8.99
CA VAL A 184 15.13 14.29 -8.40
C VAL A 184 14.30 15.32 -9.14
N GLU A 185 13.26 14.87 -9.79
CA GLU A 185 12.26 15.67 -10.46
C GLU A 185 10.93 15.63 -9.70
N SER A 186 9.97 16.45 -10.12
CA SER A 186 8.59 16.37 -9.62
C SER A 186 7.73 15.69 -10.68
N THR A 187 7.02 14.65 -10.30
CA THR A 187 6.12 13.95 -11.20
C THR A 187 4.70 13.91 -10.64
N GLN A 188 3.72 13.71 -11.50
CA GLN A 188 2.34 13.48 -11.12
C GLN A 188 2.18 11.99 -10.83
N PHE A 189 1.69 11.67 -9.64
CA PHE A 189 1.40 10.31 -9.22
C PHE A 189 -0.11 10.15 -9.04
N LYS A 190 -0.67 9.13 -9.67
CA LYS A 190 -2.10 8.87 -9.64
C LYS A 190 -2.43 7.79 -8.61
N GLN A 191 -3.43 8.06 -7.79
CA GLN A 191 -3.95 7.12 -6.80
C GLN A 191 -5.47 7.07 -6.93
N GLY A 192 -5.99 6.11 -7.67
CA GLY A 192 -7.39 6.07 -8.09
C GLY A 192 -7.76 7.27 -8.96
N GLU A 193 -8.72 8.08 -8.51
CA GLU A 193 -9.13 9.32 -9.19
C GLU A 193 -8.32 10.56 -8.77
N LEU A 194 -7.39 10.41 -7.81
CA LEU A 194 -6.61 11.52 -7.25
C LEU A 194 -5.22 11.59 -7.87
N GLU A 195 -4.77 12.80 -8.17
CA GLU A 195 -3.43 13.08 -8.67
C GLU A 195 -2.62 13.86 -7.62
N PHE A 196 -1.45 13.34 -7.28
CA PHE A 196 -0.53 13.95 -6.34
C PHE A 196 0.78 14.29 -7.02
N THR A 197 1.35 15.45 -6.66
CA THR A 197 2.72 15.80 -7.08
C THR A 197 3.70 15.18 -6.09
N VAL A 198 4.46 14.19 -6.55
CA VAL A 198 5.51 13.54 -5.76
C VAL A 198 6.88 13.78 -6.38
N LYS A 199 7.93 13.58 -5.61
CA LYS A 199 9.29 13.57 -6.15
C LYS A 199 9.55 12.27 -6.87
N SER A 200 10.29 12.34 -7.98
CA SER A 200 10.71 11.15 -8.72
C SER A 200 12.23 11.07 -8.78
N ILE A 201 12.75 9.86 -8.83
CA ILE A 201 14.15 9.53 -9.04
C ILE A 201 14.23 8.68 -10.29
N ASN A 202 14.92 9.16 -11.32
CA ASN A 202 15.00 8.47 -12.62
C ASN A 202 13.62 8.10 -13.19
N GLY A 203 12.63 8.99 -13.03
CA GLY A 203 11.27 8.76 -13.49
C GLY A 203 10.39 7.92 -12.54
N VAL A 204 10.96 7.33 -11.47
CA VAL A 204 10.21 6.51 -10.51
C VAL A 204 9.70 7.40 -9.38
N PRO A 205 8.38 7.40 -9.09
CA PRO A 205 7.80 8.20 -8.01
C PRO A 205 8.25 7.68 -6.63
N VAL A 206 8.56 8.62 -5.72
CA VAL A 206 8.99 8.33 -4.35
C VAL A 206 7.93 8.81 -3.38
N ILE A 207 7.34 7.90 -2.64
CA ILE A 207 6.29 8.16 -1.66
C ILE A 207 6.89 8.15 -0.25
N PRO A 208 6.98 9.29 0.43
CA PRO A 208 7.46 9.33 1.82
C PRO A 208 6.35 8.89 2.78
N VAL A 209 6.67 7.93 3.65
CA VAL A 209 5.75 7.35 4.64
C VAL A 209 6.28 7.59 6.06
N PRO A 210 5.41 7.91 7.03
CA PRO A 210 5.81 8.01 8.43
C PRO A 210 6.46 6.71 8.94
N SER A 211 7.62 6.81 9.63
CA SER A 211 8.38 5.65 10.10
C SER A 211 7.58 4.71 11.01
N ALA A 212 6.58 5.24 11.72
CA ALA A 212 5.68 4.45 12.56
C ALA A 212 4.85 3.43 11.77
N ARG A 213 4.66 3.66 10.45
CA ARG A 213 3.93 2.77 9.53
C ARG A 213 4.86 1.85 8.73
N MET A 214 6.19 2.05 8.85
CA MET A 214 7.23 1.34 8.08
C MET A 214 8.08 0.45 9.00
N LYS A 215 7.45 -0.56 9.61
CA LYS A 215 8.12 -1.58 10.42
C LYS A 215 7.83 -2.96 9.85
N SER A 216 8.76 -3.90 10.04
CA SER A 216 8.65 -5.26 9.50
C SER A 216 7.53 -6.09 10.14
N GLU A 217 7.18 -5.80 11.39
CA GLU A 217 6.17 -6.56 12.13
C GLU A 217 5.37 -5.67 13.07
N TYR A 218 4.05 -5.94 13.14
CA TYR A 218 3.13 -5.28 14.05
C TYR A 218 2.35 -6.31 14.87
N ASP A 219 1.97 -5.87 16.07
CA ASP A 219 0.97 -6.51 16.91
C ASP A 219 -0.34 -5.74 16.76
N PHE A 220 -1.33 -6.38 16.17
CA PHE A 220 -2.68 -5.83 15.99
C PHE A 220 -3.52 -6.28 17.20
N LYS A 221 -3.62 -5.40 18.20
CA LYS A 221 -4.24 -5.70 19.49
C LYS A 221 -5.71 -6.08 19.34
N THR A 222 -6.08 -7.22 19.90
CA THR A 222 -7.45 -7.73 19.93
C THR A 222 -8.17 -7.45 21.24
N ASP A 223 -7.47 -6.88 22.22
CA ASP A 223 -8.02 -6.50 23.52
C ASP A 223 -8.94 -5.27 23.44
N SER A 224 -9.48 -4.86 24.57
CA SER A 224 -10.39 -3.72 24.65
C SER A 224 -9.71 -2.37 24.30
N ALA A 225 -8.40 -2.26 24.46
CA ALA A 225 -7.65 -1.06 24.07
C ALA A 225 -7.60 -0.91 22.55
N GLY A 226 -7.45 -2.03 21.80
CA GLY A 226 -7.38 -2.04 20.35
C GLY A 226 -6.14 -1.35 19.80
N GLY A 227 -6.21 -0.96 18.53
CA GLY A 227 -5.11 -0.32 17.81
C GLY A 227 -4.00 -1.29 17.42
N PHE A 228 -2.86 -0.76 17.00
CA PHE A 228 -1.69 -1.53 16.61
C PHE A 228 -0.42 -0.95 17.21
N ALA A 229 0.60 -1.78 17.36
CA ALA A 229 1.92 -1.36 17.82
C ALA A 229 3.00 -2.18 17.12
N ALA A 230 4.17 -1.59 16.87
CA ALA A 230 5.31 -2.35 16.39
C ALA A 230 5.73 -3.37 17.44
N LYS A 231 6.04 -4.61 17.03
CA LYS A 231 6.62 -5.61 17.93
C LYS A 231 8.02 -5.20 18.37
N SER A 232 8.48 -5.68 19.51
CA SER A 232 9.83 -5.43 20.00
C SER A 232 10.92 -5.99 19.08
N SER A 233 10.61 -7.02 18.29
CA SER A 233 11.47 -7.61 17.27
C SER A 233 11.43 -6.88 15.93
N ALA A 234 10.50 -5.94 15.76
CA ALA A 234 10.30 -5.26 14.48
C ALA A 234 11.51 -4.41 14.10
N LYS A 235 11.93 -4.56 12.84
CA LYS A 235 12.98 -3.74 12.23
C LYS A 235 12.38 -2.59 11.46
N ASP A 236 13.13 -1.50 11.33
CA ASP A 236 12.79 -0.41 10.44
C ASP A 236 12.88 -0.85 8.98
N ILE A 237 11.87 -0.49 8.19
CA ILE A 237 11.91 -0.62 6.74
C ILE A 237 12.40 0.72 6.19
N ASN A 238 13.53 0.71 5.50
CA ASN A 238 14.11 1.90 4.89
C ASN A 238 13.31 2.35 3.68
N TRP A 239 13.14 1.44 2.71
CA TRP A 239 12.31 1.59 1.52
C TRP A 239 11.83 0.25 1.00
N ILE A 240 10.84 0.31 0.12
CA ILE A 240 10.30 -0.80 -0.68
C ILE A 240 10.24 -0.30 -2.13
N ILE A 241 10.70 -1.11 -3.05
CA ILE A 241 10.66 -0.85 -4.49
C ILE A 241 9.75 -1.86 -5.14
#